data_e165cbbeb4caec79cbe42559c4166f45
#
_entry.id   e165cbbeb4caec79cbe42559c4166f45
#
_cell.length_a   1.000
_cell.length_b   1.000
_cell.length_c   1.000
_cell.angle_alpha   90.00
_cell.angle_beta   90.00
_cell.angle_gamma   90.00
#
_symmetry.space_group_name_H-M   'P 1'
#
loop_
_entity.id
_entity.type
_entity.pdbx_description
1 polymer ?
#
loop_
_entity_poly.entity_id
_entity_poly.type
_entity_poly.pdbx_seq_one_letter_code
_entity_poly.pdbx_strand_id
1 'polypeptide(L)'
;LPLVETAQDSSGKRLLRVAGMGIFRGGKYIAPLSLEEARGLLWATNESDRALVTVAVGDEPSSRASVELQKSKSRVRVRLQDGKPHLFLSIRTQGEVRELTFEGGAGAQLDQLTEIQNAVAGQVKATVRHTIDKVLFENKSDVFRYSEFICKYLPDYWKANQQRWEQVIDDCTVDISVDCIIDHPGLETSHRHP
;
A
#
# COMPACT_ATOMS: atom_id res chain seq x y z
N LEU A 1 0.88 -4.68 15.77
CA LEU A 1 2.15 -4.91 16.48
C LEU A 1 3.12 -5.65 15.57
N PRO A 2 4.44 -5.32 15.56
CA PRO A 2 5.41 -6.05 14.75
C PRO A 2 5.52 -7.51 15.19
N LEU A 3 5.63 -8.40 14.21
CA LEU A 3 5.97 -9.81 14.41
C LEU A 3 7.47 -9.98 14.20
N VAL A 4 8.10 -10.70 15.13
CA VAL A 4 9.53 -10.96 15.12
C VAL A 4 9.75 -12.46 15.08
N GLU A 5 10.65 -12.92 14.23
CA GLU A 5 11.08 -14.32 14.16
C GLU A 5 12.59 -14.43 14.35
N THR A 6 13.02 -15.63 14.74
CA THR A 6 14.45 -15.95 14.79
C THR A 6 14.92 -16.39 13.39
N ALA A 7 15.99 -15.78 12.92
CA ALA A 7 16.68 -16.15 11.68
C ALA A 7 18.14 -16.52 11.99
N GLN A 8 18.84 -17.07 11.02
CA GLN A 8 20.29 -17.27 11.07
C GLN A 8 20.95 -16.47 9.95
N ASP A 9 22.05 -15.82 10.26
CA ASP A 9 22.88 -15.19 9.23
C ASP A 9 23.76 -16.23 8.50
N SER A 10 24.53 -15.79 7.53
CA SER A 10 25.43 -16.66 6.75
C SER A 10 26.52 -17.34 7.59
N SER A 11 26.78 -16.87 8.81
CA SER A 11 27.72 -17.48 9.76
C SER A 11 27.06 -18.46 10.74
N GLY A 12 25.73 -18.66 10.65
CA GLY A 12 24.95 -19.49 11.56
C GLY A 12 24.56 -18.82 12.87
N LYS A 13 24.86 -17.55 13.05
CA LYS A 13 24.50 -16.77 14.25
C LYS A 13 23.01 -16.45 14.22
N ARG A 14 22.34 -16.70 15.35
CA ARG A 14 20.92 -16.33 15.52
C ARG A 14 20.75 -14.83 15.61
N LEU A 15 19.79 -14.33 14.86
CA LEU A 15 19.36 -12.93 14.88
C LEU A 15 17.83 -12.86 14.93
N LEU A 16 17.32 -11.70 15.33
CA LEU A 16 15.89 -11.39 15.27
C LEU A 16 15.60 -10.60 13.98
N ARG A 17 14.57 -11.03 13.29
CA ARG A 17 14.10 -10.37 12.06
C ARG A 17 12.63 -10.01 12.20
N VAL A 18 12.26 -8.80 11.74
CA VAL A 18 10.85 -8.43 11.60
C VAL A 18 10.27 -9.24 10.43
N ALA A 19 9.24 -10.02 10.71
CA ALA A 19 8.58 -10.89 9.73
C ALA A 19 7.27 -10.32 9.19
N GLY A 20 6.77 -9.24 9.82
CA GLY A 20 5.50 -8.62 9.45
C GLY A 20 4.82 -7.95 10.64
N MET A 21 3.48 -7.94 10.62
CA MET A 21 2.66 -7.39 11.70
C MET A 21 1.59 -8.38 12.16
N GLY A 22 1.24 -8.36 13.44
CA GLY A 22 0.09 -9.09 13.98
C GLY A 22 -1.16 -8.21 14.00
N ILE A 23 -2.28 -8.74 13.54
CA ILE A 23 -3.60 -8.13 13.64
C ILE A 23 -4.22 -8.55 14.97
N PHE A 24 -4.84 -7.59 15.66
CA PHE A 24 -5.55 -7.81 16.92
C PHE A 24 -6.97 -7.25 16.84
N ARG A 25 -7.90 -7.95 17.48
CA ARG A 25 -9.29 -7.50 17.66
C ARG A 25 -9.71 -7.76 19.11
N GLY A 26 -10.17 -6.71 19.80
CA GLY A 26 -10.52 -6.80 21.22
C GLY A 26 -9.39 -7.35 22.12
N GLY A 27 -8.13 -7.00 21.81
CA GLY A 27 -6.95 -7.48 22.55
C GLY A 27 -6.49 -8.90 22.20
N LYS A 28 -7.20 -9.63 21.33
CA LYS A 28 -6.84 -10.97 20.89
C LYS A 28 -6.12 -10.93 19.56
N TYR A 29 -5.05 -11.72 19.44
CA TYR A 29 -4.37 -11.96 18.17
C TYR A 29 -5.29 -12.72 17.21
N ILE A 30 -5.37 -12.26 15.97
CA ILE A 30 -6.24 -12.81 14.94
C ILE A 30 -5.44 -13.48 13.83
N ALA A 31 -4.52 -12.75 13.21
CA ALA A 31 -3.79 -13.24 12.06
C ALA A 31 -2.46 -12.47 11.85
N PRO A 32 -1.47 -13.05 11.16
CA PRO A 32 -0.28 -12.36 10.73
C PRO A 32 -0.54 -11.59 9.42
N LEU A 33 0.13 -10.47 9.28
CA LEU A 33 0.41 -9.81 8.02
C LEU A 33 1.86 -10.05 7.63
N SER A 34 2.10 -10.42 6.38
CA SER A 34 3.44 -10.41 5.79
C SER A 34 4.01 -8.99 5.75
N LEU A 35 5.29 -8.83 5.40
CA LEU A 35 5.89 -7.51 5.21
C LEU A 35 5.21 -6.70 4.10
N GLU A 36 4.75 -7.36 3.04
CA GLU A 36 4.02 -6.72 1.95
C GLU A 36 2.64 -6.24 2.39
N GLU A 37 1.87 -7.08 3.08
CA GLU A 37 0.56 -6.74 3.64
C GLU A 37 0.68 -5.65 4.72
N ALA A 38 1.72 -5.70 5.56
CA ALA A 38 2.01 -4.64 6.52
C ALA A 38 2.28 -3.30 5.83
N ARG A 39 2.97 -3.31 4.68
CA ARG A 39 3.19 -2.11 3.86
C ARG A 39 1.86 -1.57 3.31
N GLY A 40 0.97 -2.44 2.84
CA GLY A 40 -0.38 -2.07 2.42
C GLY A 40 -1.18 -1.40 3.54
N LEU A 41 -1.07 -1.91 4.77
CA LEU A 41 -1.67 -1.29 5.94
C LEU A 41 -1.10 0.12 6.18
N LEU A 42 0.22 0.29 6.18
CA LEU A 42 0.85 1.59 6.42
C LEU A 42 0.45 2.63 5.37
N TRP A 43 0.32 2.24 4.10
CA TRP A 43 -0.20 3.15 3.06
C TRP A 43 -1.65 3.52 3.32
N ALA A 44 -2.50 2.57 3.67
CA ALA A 44 -3.93 2.83 3.92
C ALA A 44 -4.17 3.71 5.15
N THR A 45 -3.32 3.60 6.19
CA THR A 45 -3.45 4.36 7.45
C THR A 45 -2.69 5.69 7.47
N ASN A 46 -2.03 6.05 6.36
CA ASN A 46 -1.18 7.25 6.26
C ASN A 46 0.05 7.22 7.20
N GLU A 47 0.55 6.02 7.48
CA GLU A 47 1.71 5.77 8.35
C GLU A 47 2.94 5.30 7.55
N SER A 48 2.84 5.25 6.22
CA SER A 48 3.96 4.90 5.36
C SER A 48 4.98 6.04 5.31
N ASP A 49 6.22 5.72 5.64
CA ASP A 49 7.38 6.58 5.45
C ASP A 49 8.03 6.25 4.09
N ARG A 50 9.23 5.72 4.06
CA ARG A 50 9.92 5.33 2.83
C ARG A 50 9.60 3.89 2.44
N ALA A 51 9.44 3.66 1.14
CA ALA A 51 9.23 2.33 0.60
C ALA A 51 9.92 2.16 -0.74
N LEU A 52 10.63 1.05 -0.94
CA LEU A 52 11.13 0.65 -2.25
C LEU A 52 10.09 -0.23 -2.94
N VAL A 53 9.71 0.15 -4.15
CA VAL A 53 8.76 -0.58 -5.01
C VAL A 53 9.48 -0.89 -6.32
N THR A 54 9.54 -2.17 -6.68
CA THR A 54 10.11 -2.61 -7.97
C THR A 54 8.98 -3.10 -8.86
N VAL A 55 8.92 -2.54 -10.07
CA VAL A 55 7.89 -2.85 -11.07
C VAL A 55 8.53 -3.29 -12.38
N ALA A 56 7.82 -4.11 -13.16
CA ALA A 56 8.17 -4.37 -14.54
C ALA A 56 7.83 -3.13 -15.39
N VAL A 57 8.61 -2.88 -16.43
CA VAL A 57 8.48 -1.74 -17.34
C VAL A 57 8.71 -2.24 -18.77
N GLY A 58 7.85 -1.83 -19.71
CA GLY A 58 7.93 -2.28 -21.09
C GLY A 58 7.56 -3.76 -21.28
N ASP A 59 7.79 -4.26 -22.47
CA ASP A 59 7.40 -5.61 -22.88
C ASP A 59 8.45 -6.69 -22.55
N GLU A 60 9.68 -6.27 -22.22
CA GLU A 60 10.77 -7.19 -21.94
C GLU A 60 10.74 -7.69 -20.49
N PRO A 61 10.78 -9.01 -20.23
CA PRO A 61 10.70 -9.59 -18.90
C PRO A 61 11.82 -9.17 -17.95
N SER A 62 12.98 -8.74 -18.50
CA SER A 62 14.15 -8.26 -17.74
C SER A 62 14.05 -6.79 -17.36
N SER A 63 13.19 -6.01 -18.02
CA SER A 63 13.07 -4.57 -17.80
C SER A 63 12.34 -4.27 -16.50
N ARG A 64 13.01 -3.58 -15.57
CA ARG A 64 12.48 -3.26 -14.24
C ARG A 64 12.89 -1.85 -13.82
N ALA A 65 12.01 -1.22 -13.07
CA ALA A 65 12.29 0.02 -12.36
C ALA A 65 12.13 -0.19 -10.86
N SER A 66 13.13 0.23 -10.09
CA SER A 66 13.05 0.31 -8.63
C SER A 66 12.87 1.77 -8.23
N VAL A 67 11.75 2.07 -7.61
CA VAL A 67 11.36 3.43 -7.20
C VAL A 67 11.34 3.51 -5.68
N GLU A 68 12.07 4.46 -5.11
CA GLU A 68 11.97 4.79 -3.70
C GLU A 68 10.88 5.84 -3.51
N LEU A 69 9.75 5.43 -2.92
CA LEU A 69 8.70 6.33 -2.49
C LEU A 69 9.15 7.02 -1.20
N GLN A 70 9.27 8.34 -1.23
CA GLN A 70 9.79 9.16 -0.13
C GLN A 70 8.67 9.82 0.67
N LYS A 71 7.54 10.04 0.05
CA LYS A 71 6.36 10.65 0.66
C LYS A 71 5.12 9.89 0.26
N SER A 72 4.25 9.67 1.23
CA SER A 72 2.95 9.08 0.98
C SER A 72 1.91 9.79 1.83
N LYS A 73 0.76 10.10 1.24
CA LYS A 73 -0.38 10.68 1.95
C LYS A 73 -1.66 9.98 1.54
N SER A 74 -2.43 9.57 2.55
CA SER A 74 -3.70 8.91 2.37
C SER A 74 -4.84 9.73 2.97
N ARG A 75 -5.98 9.72 2.30
CA ARG A 75 -7.22 10.37 2.75
C ARG A 75 -8.39 9.44 2.54
N VAL A 76 -9.23 9.35 3.57
CA VAL A 76 -10.47 8.60 3.51
C VAL A 76 -11.64 9.59 3.44
N ARG A 77 -12.56 9.34 2.53
CA ARG A 77 -13.89 9.96 2.49
C ARG A 77 -14.92 8.88 2.62
N VAL A 78 -16.06 9.20 3.21
CA VAL A 78 -17.15 8.26 3.35
C VAL A 78 -18.47 8.93 2.97
N ARG A 79 -19.35 8.20 2.32
CA ARG A 79 -20.74 8.61 2.02
C ARG A 79 -21.65 7.40 2.03
N LEU A 80 -22.94 7.61 2.13
CA LEU A 80 -23.92 6.56 1.88
C LEU A 80 -24.17 6.45 0.38
N GLN A 81 -24.16 5.22 -0.11
CA GLN A 81 -24.59 4.86 -1.45
C GLN A 81 -25.53 3.67 -1.30
N ASP A 82 -26.77 3.81 -1.78
CA ASP A 82 -27.82 2.81 -1.63
C ASP A 82 -28.05 2.35 -0.18
N GLY A 83 -27.92 3.30 0.76
CA GLY A 83 -28.08 3.05 2.19
C GLY A 83 -26.90 2.35 2.88
N LYS A 84 -25.80 2.09 2.18
CA LYS A 84 -24.59 1.42 2.67
C LYS A 84 -23.39 2.37 2.69
N PRO A 85 -22.46 2.22 3.65
CA PRO A 85 -21.24 3.03 3.66
C PRO A 85 -20.35 2.71 2.47
N HIS A 86 -19.96 3.76 1.75
CA HIS A 86 -18.98 3.70 0.67
C HIS A 86 -17.78 4.55 1.05
N LEU A 87 -16.64 3.91 1.20
CA LEU A 87 -15.37 4.54 1.55
C LEU A 87 -14.53 4.77 0.29
N PHE A 88 -13.93 5.94 0.19
CA PHE A 88 -13.01 6.32 -0.88
C PHE A 88 -11.65 6.58 -0.25
N LEU A 89 -10.73 5.65 -0.46
CA LEU A 89 -9.33 5.78 -0.04
C LEU A 89 -8.53 6.35 -1.22
N SER A 90 -8.04 7.57 -1.07
CA SER A 90 -7.14 8.20 -2.03
C SER A 90 -5.73 8.24 -1.47
N ILE A 91 -4.78 7.66 -2.18
CA ILE A 91 -3.37 7.62 -1.82
C ILE A 91 -2.58 8.41 -2.86
N ARG A 92 -1.75 9.35 -2.41
CA ARG A 92 -0.79 10.06 -3.27
C ARG A 92 0.61 9.76 -2.78
N THR A 93 1.44 9.27 -3.69
CA THR A 93 2.85 8.96 -3.41
C THR A 93 3.75 9.81 -4.27
N GLN A 94 4.94 10.12 -3.75
CA GLN A 94 6.00 10.84 -4.46
C GLN A 94 7.32 10.12 -4.22
N GLY A 95 8.11 9.93 -5.27
CA GLY A 95 9.37 9.20 -5.17
C GLY A 95 10.33 9.47 -6.31
N GLU A 96 11.43 8.73 -6.32
CA GLU A 96 12.51 8.83 -7.29
C GLU A 96 12.88 7.43 -7.81
N VAL A 97 13.22 7.34 -9.10
CA VAL A 97 13.82 6.11 -9.65
C VAL A 97 15.21 5.93 -9.08
N ARG A 98 15.45 4.79 -8.43
CA ARG A 98 16.78 4.42 -7.89
C ARG A 98 17.56 3.54 -8.86
N GLU A 99 16.85 2.68 -9.56
CA GLU A 99 17.45 1.76 -10.52
C GLU A 99 16.48 1.54 -11.68
N LEU A 100 17.01 1.56 -12.88
CA LEU A 100 16.27 1.27 -14.10
C LEU A 100 17.12 0.34 -14.95
N THR A 101 16.63 -0.88 -15.12
CA THR A 101 17.18 -1.84 -16.08
C THR A 101 16.27 -1.84 -17.29
N PHE A 102 16.76 -1.34 -18.41
CA PHE A 102 15.98 -1.20 -19.64
C PHE A 102 16.86 -1.42 -20.87
N GLU A 103 16.41 -2.28 -21.77
CA GLU A 103 17.03 -2.50 -23.07
C GLU A 103 16.35 -1.63 -24.13
N GLY A 104 16.68 -0.33 -24.18
CA GLY A 104 16.09 0.61 -25.14
C GLY A 104 16.84 1.91 -25.27
N GLY A 105 16.75 2.56 -26.43
CA GLY A 105 17.48 3.79 -26.72
C GLY A 105 16.92 5.03 -25.99
N ALA A 106 17.73 6.08 -25.93
CA ALA A 106 17.52 7.33 -25.17
C ALA A 106 16.29 8.19 -25.54
N GLY A 107 15.48 7.79 -26.52
CA GLY A 107 14.33 8.59 -27.01
C GLY A 107 13.01 8.39 -26.25
N ALA A 108 12.92 7.44 -25.35
CA ALA A 108 11.68 7.00 -24.73
C ALA A 108 11.45 7.50 -23.28
N GLN A 109 12.21 8.47 -22.81
CA GLN A 109 12.28 8.81 -21.36
C GLN A 109 10.96 9.32 -20.75
N LEU A 110 10.15 10.12 -21.46
CA LEU A 110 8.90 10.67 -20.91
C LEU A 110 7.78 9.63 -20.86
N ASP A 111 7.68 8.81 -21.91
CA ASP A 111 6.68 7.73 -21.98
C ASP A 111 6.95 6.67 -20.92
N GLN A 112 8.24 6.33 -20.71
CA GLN A 112 8.69 5.42 -19.67
C GLN A 112 8.37 5.92 -18.27
N LEU A 113 8.56 7.22 -17.99
CA LEU A 113 8.26 7.79 -16.69
C LEU A 113 6.77 7.64 -16.35
N THR A 114 5.89 7.91 -17.30
CA THR A 114 4.45 7.72 -17.15
C THR A 114 4.10 6.26 -16.93
N GLU A 115 4.73 5.36 -17.66
CA GLU A 115 4.56 3.91 -17.48
C GLU A 115 5.00 3.47 -16.09
N ILE A 116 6.18 3.90 -15.63
CA ILE A 116 6.70 3.60 -14.28
C ILE A 116 5.73 4.12 -13.21
N GLN A 117 5.25 5.37 -13.35
CA GLN A 117 4.28 5.95 -12.42
C GLN A 117 3.00 5.12 -12.33
N ASN A 118 2.46 4.71 -13.48
CA ASN A 118 1.26 3.89 -13.55
C ASN A 118 1.50 2.49 -12.96
N ALA A 119 2.63 1.86 -13.26
CA ALA A 119 2.99 0.54 -12.73
C ALA A 119 3.15 0.58 -11.20
N VAL A 120 3.83 1.59 -10.67
CA VAL A 120 3.98 1.78 -9.22
C VAL A 120 2.62 2.05 -8.56
N ALA A 121 1.79 2.92 -9.13
CA ALA A 121 0.45 3.19 -8.63
C ALA A 121 -0.41 1.92 -8.62
N GLY A 122 -0.34 1.12 -9.68
CA GLY A 122 -0.99 -0.18 -9.79
C GLY A 122 -0.56 -1.16 -8.71
N GLN A 123 0.75 -1.29 -8.49
CA GLN A 123 1.32 -2.17 -7.45
C GLN A 123 0.89 -1.75 -6.04
N VAL A 124 0.98 -0.44 -5.72
CA VAL A 124 0.53 0.09 -4.42
C VAL A 124 -0.97 -0.18 -4.24
N LYS A 125 -1.79 0.08 -5.26
CA LYS A 125 -3.24 -0.17 -5.23
C LYS A 125 -3.55 -1.64 -4.97
N ALA A 126 -2.87 -2.56 -5.67
CA ALA A 126 -3.07 -4.01 -5.53
C ALA A 126 -2.70 -4.47 -4.11
N THR A 127 -1.55 -4.04 -3.58
CA THR A 127 -1.10 -4.37 -2.22
C THR A 127 -2.08 -3.86 -1.17
N VAL A 128 -2.54 -2.61 -1.28
CA VAL A 128 -3.52 -2.02 -0.36
C VAL A 128 -4.86 -2.75 -0.44
N ARG A 129 -5.34 -3.09 -1.64
CA ARG A 129 -6.57 -3.83 -1.84
C ARG A 129 -6.50 -5.19 -1.13
N HIS A 130 -5.46 -5.98 -1.43
CA HIS A 130 -5.25 -7.27 -0.80
C HIS A 130 -5.22 -7.18 0.74
N THR A 131 -4.54 -6.16 1.27
CA THR A 131 -4.47 -5.95 2.72
C THR A 131 -5.83 -5.60 3.31
N ILE A 132 -6.62 -4.71 2.66
CA ILE A 132 -7.97 -4.36 3.13
C ILE A 132 -8.86 -5.59 3.10
N ASP A 133 -8.84 -6.37 2.02
CA ASP A 133 -9.66 -7.56 1.87
C ASP A 133 -9.36 -8.57 3.01
N LYS A 134 -8.09 -8.87 3.25
CA LYS A 134 -7.67 -9.76 4.33
C LYS A 134 -8.02 -9.23 5.73
N VAL A 135 -7.73 -7.96 6.00
CA VAL A 135 -7.84 -7.40 7.36
C VAL A 135 -9.28 -7.05 7.70
N LEU A 136 -9.92 -6.26 6.83
CA LEU A 136 -11.26 -5.72 7.10
C LEU A 136 -12.34 -6.76 6.82
N PHE A 137 -12.32 -7.35 5.62
CA PHE A 137 -13.43 -8.20 5.18
C PHE A 137 -13.31 -9.65 5.66
N GLU A 138 -12.14 -10.27 5.59
CA GLU A 138 -11.96 -11.67 6.02
C GLU A 138 -11.85 -11.77 7.56
N ASN A 139 -11.03 -10.92 8.18
CA ASN A 139 -10.76 -10.98 9.62
C ASN A 139 -11.63 -10.06 10.47
N LYS A 140 -12.55 -9.29 9.87
CA LYS A 140 -13.45 -8.33 10.55
C LYS A 140 -12.71 -7.40 11.52
N SER A 141 -11.49 -7.01 11.17
CA SER A 141 -10.63 -6.18 12.01
C SER A 141 -10.46 -4.79 11.43
N ASP A 142 -11.04 -3.79 12.08
CA ASP A 142 -11.00 -2.39 11.63
C ASP A 142 -9.75 -1.66 12.12
N VAL A 143 -8.58 -2.18 11.77
CA VAL A 143 -7.29 -1.51 12.08
C VAL A 143 -7.11 -0.21 11.28
N PHE A 144 -7.89 -0.03 10.22
CA PHE A 144 -7.91 1.20 9.40
C PHE A 144 -8.69 2.34 10.03
N ARG A 145 -9.43 2.06 11.14
CA ARG A 145 -10.28 3.01 11.85
C ARG A 145 -11.44 3.54 10.97
N TYR A 146 -11.94 2.74 10.04
CA TYR A 146 -13.04 3.15 9.16
C TYR A 146 -14.33 3.42 9.93
N SER A 147 -14.57 2.71 11.05
CA SER A 147 -15.64 3.01 11.98
C SER A 147 -15.62 4.45 12.49
N GLU A 148 -14.44 5.02 12.74
CA GLU A 148 -14.31 6.41 13.20
C GLU A 148 -14.68 7.40 12.10
N PHE A 149 -14.30 7.11 10.84
CA PHE A 149 -14.72 7.94 9.70
C PHE A 149 -16.23 7.88 9.50
N ILE A 150 -16.86 6.69 9.62
CA ILE A 150 -18.31 6.53 9.53
C ILE A 150 -18.99 7.26 10.69
N CYS A 151 -18.50 7.11 11.92
CA CYS A 151 -19.01 7.83 13.08
C CYS A 151 -18.97 9.35 12.89
N LYS A 152 -17.85 9.86 12.35
CA LYS A 152 -17.64 11.30 12.15
C LYS A 152 -18.47 11.90 11.02
N TYR A 153 -18.59 11.20 9.90
CA TYR A 153 -19.19 11.77 8.68
C TYR A 153 -20.61 11.27 8.40
N LEU A 154 -21.04 10.17 9.04
CA LEU A 154 -22.38 9.57 8.94
C LEU A 154 -22.93 9.28 10.34
N PRO A 155 -23.07 10.28 11.22
CA PRO A 155 -23.39 10.07 12.65
C PRO A 155 -24.73 9.36 12.88
N ASP A 156 -25.74 9.65 12.08
CA ASP A 156 -27.05 9.01 12.23
C ASP A 156 -27.03 7.54 11.80
N TYR A 157 -26.31 7.25 10.71
CA TYR A 157 -26.07 5.87 10.29
C TYR A 157 -25.31 5.09 11.37
N TRP A 158 -24.25 5.71 11.93
CA TRP A 158 -23.46 5.10 12.99
C TRP A 158 -24.27 4.78 14.23
N LYS A 159 -25.06 5.74 14.73
CA LYS A 159 -25.94 5.53 15.90
C LYS A 159 -26.88 4.34 15.72
N ALA A 160 -27.42 4.17 14.52
CA ALA A 160 -28.35 3.08 14.22
C ALA A 160 -27.66 1.71 14.06
N ASN A 161 -26.36 1.67 13.74
CA ASN A 161 -25.69 0.45 13.28
C ASN A 161 -24.45 0.05 14.10
N GLN A 162 -23.93 0.87 15.02
CA GLN A 162 -22.66 0.63 15.74
C GLN A 162 -22.61 -0.70 16.50
N GLN A 163 -23.74 -1.20 17.02
CA GLN A 163 -23.81 -2.46 17.76
C GLN A 163 -23.64 -3.69 16.86
N ARG A 164 -23.81 -3.53 15.55
CA ARG A 164 -23.64 -4.59 14.54
C ARG A 164 -22.52 -4.28 13.56
N TRP A 165 -21.45 -3.69 14.05
CA TRP A 165 -20.32 -3.20 13.21
C TRP A 165 -19.75 -4.29 12.28
N GLU A 166 -19.65 -5.54 12.73
CA GLU A 166 -19.17 -6.63 11.89
C GLU A 166 -20.06 -6.86 10.65
N GLN A 167 -21.39 -6.71 10.80
CA GLN A 167 -22.32 -6.78 9.67
C GLN A 167 -22.21 -5.54 8.77
N VAL A 168 -21.96 -4.36 9.37
CA VAL A 168 -21.72 -3.13 8.61
C VAL A 168 -20.46 -3.25 7.75
N ILE A 169 -19.42 -3.93 8.23
CA ILE A 169 -18.22 -4.22 7.42
C ILE A 169 -18.61 -4.99 6.16
N ASP A 170 -19.49 -5.99 6.23
CA ASP A 170 -19.91 -6.76 5.06
C ASP A 170 -20.69 -5.92 4.04
N ASP A 171 -21.38 -4.91 4.50
CA ASP A 171 -22.14 -3.97 3.67
C ASP A 171 -21.27 -2.83 3.12
N CYS A 172 -20.06 -2.59 3.67
CA CYS A 172 -19.18 -1.54 3.23
C CYS A 172 -18.53 -1.86 1.87
N THR A 173 -18.36 -0.82 1.08
CA THR A 173 -17.49 -0.87 -0.11
C THR A 173 -16.30 0.07 0.09
N VAL A 174 -15.14 -0.31 -0.46
CA VAL A 174 -13.92 0.51 -0.39
C VAL A 174 -13.36 0.68 -1.79
N ASP A 175 -13.42 1.91 -2.32
CA ASP A 175 -12.74 2.27 -3.55
C ASP A 175 -11.36 2.83 -3.24
N ILE A 176 -10.37 2.42 -4.03
CA ILE A 176 -8.98 2.82 -3.87
C ILE A 176 -8.51 3.53 -5.13
N SER A 177 -8.03 4.76 -4.99
CA SER A 177 -7.29 5.47 -6.01
C SER A 177 -5.87 5.72 -5.54
N VAL A 178 -4.90 5.49 -6.41
CA VAL A 178 -3.49 5.77 -6.15
C VAL A 178 -2.96 6.66 -7.25
N ASP A 179 -2.28 7.74 -6.86
CA ASP A 179 -1.63 8.70 -7.72
C ASP A 179 -0.13 8.73 -7.35
N CYS A 180 0.73 8.40 -8.30
CA CYS A 180 2.17 8.33 -8.09
C CYS A 180 2.86 9.42 -8.93
N ILE A 181 3.64 10.25 -8.26
CA ILE A 181 4.49 11.26 -8.89
C ILE A 181 5.93 10.83 -8.72
N ILE A 182 6.65 10.73 -9.83
CA ILE A 182 8.09 10.44 -9.81
C ILE A 182 8.80 11.73 -10.21
N ASP A 183 9.58 12.26 -9.28
CA ASP A 183 10.45 13.38 -9.55
C ASP A 183 11.56 12.95 -10.51
N HIS A 184 11.92 13.83 -11.43
CA HIS A 184 12.95 13.62 -12.42
C HIS A 184 14.31 14.10 -11.84
N PRO A 185 15.13 13.23 -11.23
CA PRO A 185 16.55 13.54 -11.16
C PRO A 185 17.13 13.25 -12.54
N GLY A 186 17.92 14.17 -13.06
CA GLY A 186 18.63 13.93 -14.32
C GLY A 186 19.30 12.57 -14.25
N LEU A 187 18.87 11.64 -15.09
CA LEU A 187 19.55 10.37 -15.27
C LEU A 187 20.94 10.70 -15.80
N GLU A 188 21.95 10.74 -14.92
CA GLU A 188 23.33 10.69 -15.34
C GLU A 188 23.50 9.33 -16.03
N THR A 189 23.45 9.36 -17.35
CA THR A 189 23.88 8.24 -18.18
C THR A 189 25.35 8.04 -17.91
N SER A 190 25.70 7.10 -17.05
CA SER A 190 27.07 6.61 -16.94
C SER A 190 27.41 5.91 -18.26
N HIS A 191 27.95 6.68 -19.24
CA HIS A 191 28.63 6.12 -20.37
C HIS A 191 29.83 5.34 -19.83
N ARG A 192 29.73 4.01 -19.80
CA ARG A 192 30.92 3.17 -19.81
C ARG A 192 31.59 3.40 -21.15
N HIS A 193 32.71 4.13 -21.14
CA HIS A 193 33.64 4.14 -22.24
C HIS A 193 34.24 2.72 -22.42
N PRO A 194 34.48 2.29 -23.67
CA PRO A 194 35.02 1.01 -24.02
C PRO A 194 36.47 0.82 -23.52
#